data_1282917937eb5fd2932b9a23a371a474
#
_entry.id   1282917937eb5fd2932b9a23a371a474
#
_cell.length_a   1.000
_cell.length_b   1.000
_cell.length_c   1.000
_cell.angle_alpha   90.00
_cell.angle_beta   90.00
_cell.angle_gamma   90.00
#
_symmetry.space_group_name_H-M   'P 1'
#
loop_
_entity.id
_entity.type
_entity.pdbx_description
1 polymer ?
#
loop_
_entity_poly.entity_id
_entity_poly.type
_entity_poly.pdbx_seq_one_letter_code
_entity_poly.pdbx_strand_id
1 'polypeptide(L)'
;MEAVPEKRLALFAQMEDKYEKKDVDYFVSLIDNEDYVIRTRATCILVDFGGEDKVPYIAKVLKHDPNELVRHEAAFSLGQMGYRSAITHLEDATINDPSMFVRHEAAIALGVVGAKDAKPILEKALNDPSVPVVESAIVALSNIQFMEKLSKNEKFAKLTGG
;
A
#
# COMPACT_ATOMS: atom_id res chain seq x y z
N MET A 1 18.00 -16.12 16.50
CA MET A 1 17.32 -15.87 15.21
C MET A 1 16.90 -17.23 14.68
N GLU A 2 15.61 -17.50 14.57
CA GLU A 2 15.14 -18.76 13.95
C GLU A 2 15.56 -18.81 12.49
N ALA A 3 16.01 -19.99 12.04
CA ALA A 3 16.35 -20.21 10.64
C ALA A 3 15.08 -20.07 9.77
N VAL A 4 15.23 -19.49 8.58
CA VAL A 4 14.12 -19.40 7.63
C VAL A 4 13.69 -20.84 7.27
N PRO A 5 12.39 -21.20 7.37
CA PRO A 5 11.94 -22.53 7.05
C PRO A 5 12.31 -22.94 5.61
N GLU A 6 12.81 -24.16 5.42
CA GLU A 6 13.19 -24.68 4.08
C GLU A 6 12.03 -24.59 3.08
N LYS A 7 10.80 -24.89 3.54
CA LYS A 7 9.58 -24.75 2.72
C LYS A 7 9.41 -23.32 2.16
N ARG A 8 9.72 -22.29 2.95
CA ARG A 8 9.65 -20.88 2.51
C ARG A 8 10.72 -20.54 1.47
N LEU A 9 11.95 -21.04 1.68
CA LEU A 9 13.04 -20.84 0.71
C LEU A 9 12.73 -21.50 -0.63
N ALA A 10 12.19 -22.73 -0.61
CA ALA A 10 11.77 -23.41 -1.83
C ALA A 10 10.66 -22.63 -2.57
N LEU A 11 9.71 -22.06 -1.81
CA LEU A 11 8.66 -21.24 -2.41
C LEU A 11 9.20 -19.93 -2.99
N PHE A 12 10.18 -19.30 -2.35
CA PHE A 12 10.86 -18.12 -2.90
C PHE A 12 11.56 -18.43 -4.23
N ALA A 13 12.26 -19.55 -4.35
CA ALA A 13 12.86 -19.96 -5.62
C ALA A 13 11.80 -20.20 -6.71
N GLN A 14 10.65 -20.77 -6.35
CA GLN A 14 9.53 -20.91 -7.27
C GLN A 14 8.95 -19.55 -7.68
N MET A 15 8.81 -18.62 -6.73
CA MET A 15 8.34 -17.26 -7.01
C MET A 15 9.27 -16.54 -8.00
N GLU A 16 10.59 -16.70 -7.87
CA GLU A 16 11.57 -16.12 -8.79
C GLU A 16 11.38 -16.63 -10.22
N ASP A 17 11.28 -17.96 -10.41
CA ASP A 17 11.00 -18.57 -11.73
C ASP A 17 9.67 -18.05 -12.33
N LYS A 18 8.64 -17.91 -11.50
CA LYS A 18 7.34 -17.42 -11.92
C LYS A 18 7.33 -15.92 -12.25
N TYR A 19 8.14 -15.14 -11.52
CA TYR A 19 8.33 -13.72 -11.79
C TYR A 19 9.00 -13.50 -13.16
N GLU A 20 10.07 -14.24 -13.47
CA GLU A 20 10.74 -14.18 -14.75
C GLU A 20 9.79 -14.54 -15.93
N LYS A 21 8.85 -15.44 -15.70
CA LYS A 21 7.81 -15.84 -16.66
C LYS A 21 6.62 -14.88 -16.72
N LYS A 22 6.60 -13.86 -15.88
CA LYS A 22 5.48 -12.89 -15.72
C LYS A 22 4.13 -13.56 -15.44
N ASP A 23 4.15 -14.63 -14.64
CA ASP A 23 2.97 -15.40 -14.27
C ASP A 23 2.18 -14.68 -13.16
N VAL A 24 1.38 -13.69 -13.57
CA VAL A 24 0.57 -12.84 -12.66
C VAL A 24 -0.42 -13.68 -11.86
N ASP A 25 -1.08 -14.65 -12.48
CA ASP A 25 -2.10 -15.48 -11.83
C ASP A 25 -1.51 -16.29 -10.67
N TYR A 26 -0.27 -16.73 -10.78
CA TYR A 26 0.44 -17.37 -9.70
C TYR A 26 0.56 -16.44 -8.48
N PHE A 27 0.95 -15.17 -8.66
CA PHE A 27 1.08 -14.22 -7.56
C PHE A 27 -0.27 -13.81 -6.99
N VAL A 28 -1.31 -13.70 -7.81
CA VAL A 28 -2.69 -13.51 -7.33
C VAL A 28 -3.12 -14.67 -6.43
N SER A 29 -2.75 -15.92 -6.75
CA SER A 29 -3.07 -17.07 -5.90
C SER A 29 -2.34 -17.06 -4.56
N LEU A 30 -1.19 -16.40 -4.46
CA LEU A 30 -0.37 -16.34 -3.25
C LEU A 30 -0.82 -15.29 -2.22
N ILE A 31 -1.70 -14.34 -2.58
CA ILE A 31 -2.21 -13.37 -1.61
C ILE A 31 -3.09 -13.99 -0.51
N ASP A 32 -3.55 -15.21 -0.70
CA ASP A 32 -4.31 -15.99 0.28
C ASP A 32 -3.45 -17.14 0.92
N ASN A 33 -2.11 -17.10 0.77
CA ASN A 33 -1.22 -18.12 1.34
C ASN A 33 -1.25 -18.12 2.88
N GLU A 34 -1.05 -19.27 3.52
CA GLU A 34 -1.01 -19.39 4.98
C GLU A 34 0.12 -18.57 5.64
N ASP A 35 1.28 -18.45 4.96
CA ASP A 35 2.45 -17.72 5.43
C ASP A 35 2.34 -16.21 5.07
N TYR A 36 2.27 -15.37 6.09
CA TYR A 36 2.17 -13.91 5.90
C TYR A 36 3.35 -13.32 5.14
N VAL A 37 4.56 -13.90 5.25
CA VAL A 37 5.75 -13.45 4.51
C VAL A 37 5.56 -13.67 3.00
N ILE A 38 4.91 -14.78 2.62
CA ILE A 38 4.58 -15.06 1.22
C ILE A 38 3.51 -14.09 0.71
N ARG A 39 2.46 -13.84 1.51
CA ARG A 39 1.42 -12.86 1.14
C ARG A 39 1.98 -11.46 0.95
N THR A 40 2.85 -11.00 1.86
CA THR A 40 3.55 -9.72 1.74
C THR A 40 4.33 -9.64 0.43
N ARG A 41 5.17 -10.64 0.17
CA ARG A 41 6.00 -10.66 -1.04
C ARG A 41 5.18 -10.73 -2.33
N ALA A 42 4.10 -11.51 -2.34
CA ALA A 42 3.19 -11.58 -3.48
C ALA A 42 2.53 -10.22 -3.76
N THR A 43 2.12 -9.50 -2.71
CA THR A 43 1.54 -8.15 -2.81
C THR A 43 2.53 -7.17 -3.46
N CYS A 44 3.79 -7.14 -3.01
CA CYS A 44 4.85 -6.30 -3.61
C CYS A 44 5.07 -6.62 -5.10
N ILE A 45 5.14 -7.91 -5.44
CA ILE A 45 5.41 -8.35 -6.82
C ILE A 45 4.26 -7.96 -7.76
N LEU A 46 3.00 -8.01 -7.29
CA LEU A 46 1.86 -7.58 -8.10
C LEU A 46 1.95 -6.11 -8.50
N VAL A 47 2.56 -5.25 -7.67
CA VAL A 47 2.82 -3.84 -8.00
C VAL A 47 3.80 -3.72 -9.16
N ASP A 48 4.87 -4.51 -9.13
CA ASP A 48 5.93 -4.46 -10.14
C ASP A 48 5.43 -4.90 -11.54
N PHE A 49 4.46 -5.80 -11.59
CA PHE A 49 3.79 -6.13 -12.86
C PHE A 49 2.94 -4.97 -13.41
N GLY A 50 2.56 -4.00 -12.57
CA GLY A 50 1.78 -2.83 -12.95
C GLY A 50 0.36 -3.15 -13.39
N GLY A 51 -0.35 -2.11 -13.80
CA GLY A 51 -1.71 -2.21 -14.31
C GLY A 51 -2.80 -2.04 -13.24
N GLU A 52 -3.82 -1.23 -13.57
CA GLU A 52 -4.92 -0.90 -12.66
C GLU A 52 -5.78 -2.10 -12.29
N ASP A 53 -5.79 -3.14 -13.12
CA ASP A 53 -6.47 -4.41 -12.91
C ASP A 53 -5.95 -5.21 -11.69
N LYS A 54 -4.78 -4.84 -11.13
CA LYS A 54 -4.25 -5.44 -9.89
C LYS A 54 -4.77 -4.75 -8.63
N VAL A 55 -5.26 -3.52 -8.74
CA VAL A 55 -5.79 -2.75 -7.59
C VAL A 55 -6.82 -3.55 -6.78
N PRO A 56 -7.81 -4.24 -7.36
CA PRO A 56 -8.79 -5.00 -6.58
C PRO A 56 -8.18 -6.11 -5.71
N TYR A 57 -7.11 -6.77 -6.19
CA TYR A 57 -6.44 -7.83 -5.43
C TYR A 57 -5.70 -7.25 -4.22
N ILE A 58 -4.96 -6.17 -4.42
CA ILE A 58 -4.21 -5.52 -3.34
C ILE A 58 -5.16 -4.84 -2.35
N ALA A 59 -6.26 -4.24 -2.82
CA ALA A 59 -7.30 -3.68 -1.96
C ALA A 59 -8.00 -4.74 -1.11
N LYS A 60 -8.21 -5.96 -1.63
CA LYS A 60 -8.70 -7.11 -0.84
C LYS A 60 -7.72 -7.42 0.30
N VAL A 61 -6.43 -7.46 0.02
CA VAL A 61 -5.38 -7.68 1.04
C VAL A 61 -5.42 -6.58 2.10
N LEU A 62 -5.43 -5.30 1.68
CA LEU A 62 -5.52 -4.17 2.61
C LEU A 62 -6.71 -4.28 3.56
N LYS A 63 -7.85 -4.70 3.06
CA LYS A 63 -9.09 -4.74 3.84
C LYS A 63 -9.21 -5.95 4.75
N HIS A 64 -8.69 -7.10 4.35
CA HIS A 64 -9.08 -8.38 4.96
C HIS A 64 -7.92 -9.23 5.50
N ASP A 65 -6.65 -8.88 5.21
CA ASP A 65 -5.54 -9.69 5.72
C ASP A 65 -5.49 -9.61 7.26
N PRO A 66 -5.38 -10.74 7.97
CA PRO A 66 -5.32 -10.76 9.42
C PRO A 66 -4.04 -10.12 9.97
N ASN A 67 -2.97 -10.07 9.20
CA ASN A 67 -1.68 -9.56 9.63
C ASN A 67 -1.51 -8.08 9.23
N GLU A 68 -1.25 -7.22 10.20
CA GLU A 68 -1.10 -5.78 9.99
C GLU A 68 0.07 -5.41 9.07
N LEU A 69 1.17 -6.20 9.08
CA LEU A 69 2.31 -5.94 8.18
C LEU A 69 1.93 -6.19 6.72
N VAL A 70 1.08 -7.18 6.46
CA VAL A 70 0.59 -7.45 5.09
C VAL A 70 -0.36 -6.36 4.65
N ARG A 71 -1.24 -5.87 5.54
CA ARG A 71 -2.13 -4.73 5.23
C ARG A 71 -1.34 -3.43 5.03
N HIS A 72 -0.32 -3.18 5.86
CA HIS A 72 0.59 -2.04 5.69
C HIS A 72 1.25 -2.07 4.31
N GLU A 73 1.82 -3.21 3.92
CA GLU A 73 2.43 -3.39 2.60
C GLU A 73 1.43 -3.17 1.46
N ALA A 74 0.17 -3.61 1.65
CA ALA A 74 -0.89 -3.37 0.66
C ALA A 74 -1.23 -1.88 0.52
N ALA A 75 -1.25 -1.12 1.64
CA ALA A 75 -1.45 0.34 1.60
C ALA A 75 -0.31 1.04 0.85
N PHE A 76 0.95 0.71 1.19
CA PHE A 76 2.14 1.19 0.49
C PHE A 76 2.07 0.88 -1.00
N SER A 77 1.78 -0.38 -1.35
CA SER A 77 1.64 -0.86 -2.73
C SER A 77 0.61 -0.07 -3.54
N LEU A 78 -0.56 0.18 -2.98
CA LEU A 78 -1.62 0.98 -3.63
C LEU A 78 -1.16 2.43 -3.85
N GLY A 79 -0.42 3.00 -2.90
CA GLY A 79 0.20 4.32 -3.04
C GLY A 79 1.20 4.37 -4.20
N GLN A 80 2.10 3.38 -4.29
CA GLN A 80 3.10 3.27 -5.35
C GLN A 80 2.48 3.09 -6.74
N MET A 81 1.39 2.33 -6.85
CA MET A 81 0.66 2.17 -8.11
C MET A 81 0.04 3.48 -8.59
N GLY A 82 -0.38 4.35 -7.70
CA GLY A 82 -0.87 5.70 -8.00
C GLY A 82 -2.20 5.76 -8.75
N TYR A 83 -2.97 4.67 -8.79
CA TYR A 83 -4.27 4.65 -9.48
C TYR A 83 -5.38 5.26 -8.62
N ARG A 84 -6.25 6.04 -9.25
CA ARG A 84 -7.39 6.67 -8.56
C ARG A 84 -8.40 5.66 -7.99
N SER A 85 -8.51 4.48 -8.58
CA SER A 85 -9.34 3.39 -8.07
C SER A 85 -8.92 2.87 -6.68
N ALA A 86 -7.68 3.16 -6.25
CA ALA A 86 -7.20 2.81 -4.91
C ALA A 86 -7.68 3.78 -3.81
N ILE A 87 -8.12 5.00 -4.17
CA ILE A 87 -8.37 6.09 -3.21
C ILE A 87 -9.38 5.67 -2.14
N THR A 88 -10.54 5.14 -2.51
CA THR A 88 -11.60 4.78 -1.55
C THR A 88 -11.16 3.68 -0.58
N HIS A 89 -10.29 2.78 -1.00
CA HIS A 89 -9.72 1.72 -0.15
C HIS A 89 -8.71 2.30 0.85
N LEU A 90 -7.87 3.24 0.39
CA LEU A 90 -6.93 3.95 1.24
C LEU A 90 -7.63 4.88 2.24
N GLU A 91 -8.72 5.55 1.84
CA GLU A 91 -9.55 6.36 2.72
C GLU A 91 -10.17 5.53 3.87
N ASP A 92 -10.73 4.36 3.54
CA ASP A 92 -11.28 3.43 4.53
C ASP A 92 -10.19 2.97 5.50
N ALA A 93 -9.03 2.56 4.99
CA ALA A 93 -7.91 2.12 5.81
C ALA A 93 -7.36 3.24 6.72
N THR A 94 -7.26 4.48 6.22
CA THR A 94 -6.77 5.64 7.00
C THR A 94 -7.59 5.89 8.26
N ILE A 95 -8.90 5.65 8.21
CA ILE A 95 -9.79 5.94 9.34
C ILE A 95 -10.11 4.70 10.17
N ASN A 96 -10.27 3.55 9.54
CA ASN A 96 -10.92 2.40 10.14
C ASN A 96 -9.99 1.21 10.43
N ASP A 97 -8.75 1.19 9.91
CA ASP A 97 -7.86 0.07 10.23
C ASP A 97 -7.50 0.06 11.73
N PRO A 98 -7.57 -1.11 12.39
CA PRO A 98 -7.23 -1.22 13.82
C PRO A 98 -5.76 -0.91 14.10
N SER A 99 -4.85 -1.12 13.15
CA SER A 99 -3.43 -0.85 13.30
C SER A 99 -3.09 0.60 12.94
N MET A 100 -2.41 1.29 13.85
CA MET A 100 -1.90 2.63 13.56
C MET A 100 -0.87 2.63 12.41
N PHE A 101 -0.13 1.55 12.22
CA PHE A 101 0.85 1.42 11.14
C PHE A 101 0.17 1.40 9.77
N VAL A 102 -0.98 0.74 9.66
CA VAL A 102 -1.76 0.71 8.44
C VAL A 102 -2.43 2.06 8.18
N ARG A 103 -3.01 2.70 9.22
CA ARG A 103 -3.61 4.04 9.08
C ARG A 103 -2.57 5.08 8.67
N HIS A 104 -1.37 5.04 9.27
CA HIS A 104 -0.23 5.86 8.90
C HIS A 104 0.13 5.70 7.42
N GLU A 105 0.36 4.48 6.97
CA GLU A 105 0.76 4.20 5.60
C GLU A 105 -0.33 4.57 4.58
N ALA A 106 -1.59 4.28 4.90
CA ALA A 106 -2.71 4.65 4.04
C ALA A 106 -2.85 6.18 3.87
N ALA A 107 -2.60 6.95 4.93
CA ALA A 107 -2.59 8.41 4.87
C ALA A 107 -1.45 8.93 3.96
N ILE A 108 -0.24 8.38 4.10
CA ILE A 108 0.90 8.70 3.21
C ILE A 108 0.55 8.36 1.76
N ALA A 109 0.02 7.15 1.52
CA ALA A 109 -0.38 6.68 0.20
C ALA A 109 -1.38 7.62 -0.49
N LEU A 110 -2.37 8.15 0.23
CA LEU A 110 -3.29 9.17 -0.29
C LEU A 110 -2.57 10.44 -0.75
N GLY A 111 -1.54 10.85 -0.01
CA GLY A 111 -0.68 11.97 -0.39
C GLY A 111 0.15 11.69 -1.66
N VAL A 112 0.67 10.47 -1.81
CA VAL A 112 1.46 10.03 -2.97
C VAL A 112 0.58 9.95 -4.23
N VAL A 113 -0.61 9.40 -4.12
CA VAL A 113 -1.59 9.37 -5.23
C VAL A 113 -2.02 10.80 -5.63
N GLY A 114 -1.85 11.77 -4.73
CA GLY A 114 -2.28 13.14 -4.98
C GLY A 114 -3.80 13.31 -4.98
N ALA A 115 -4.46 12.56 -4.14
CA ALA A 115 -5.91 12.44 -4.07
C ALA A 115 -6.54 13.71 -3.45
N LYS A 116 -6.82 14.71 -4.28
CA LYS A 116 -7.47 15.97 -3.83
C LYS A 116 -8.78 15.72 -3.08
N ASP A 117 -9.53 14.73 -3.55
CA ASP A 117 -10.82 14.35 -2.98
C ASP A 117 -10.69 13.71 -1.60
N ALA A 118 -9.49 13.21 -1.25
CA ALA A 118 -9.18 12.62 0.06
C ALA A 118 -8.89 13.65 1.16
N LYS A 119 -8.82 14.96 0.85
CA LYS A 119 -8.57 16.00 1.88
C LYS A 119 -9.50 15.90 3.09
N PRO A 120 -10.84 15.72 2.96
CA PRO A 120 -11.71 15.61 4.12
C PRO A 120 -11.40 14.42 5.02
N ILE A 121 -10.89 13.31 4.46
CA ILE A 121 -10.47 12.13 5.20
C ILE A 121 -9.15 12.41 5.92
N LEU A 122 -8.18 13.01 5.26
CA LEU A 122 -6.91 13.40 5.88
C LEU A 122 -7.11 14.45 6.99
N GLU A 123 -8.04 15.39 6.83
CA GLU A 123 -8.43 16.35 7.88
C GLU A 123 -9.03 15.63 9.11
N LYS A 124 -9.81 14.57 8.93
CA LYS A 124 -10.26 13.72 10.04
C LYS A 124 -9.09 13.00 10.70
N ALA A 125 -8.14 12.50 9.94
CA ALA A 125 -6.95 11.81 10.46
C ALA A 125 -6.05 12.72 11.31
N LEU A 126 -6.16 14.05 11.21
CA LEU A 126 -5.50 14.99 12.13
C LEU A 126 -5.96 14.83 13.61
N ASN A 127 -7.07 14.16 13.85
CA ASN A 127 -7.58 13.85 15.17
C ASN A 127 -7.38 12.37 15.58
N ASP A 128 -6.53 11.64 14.86
CA ASP A 128 -6.19 10.24 15.21
C ASP A 128 -5.48 10.21 16.58
N PRO A 129 -5.76 9.23 17.44
CA PRO A 129 -5.09 9.10 18.73
C PRO A 129 -3.58 8.82 18.61
N SER A 130 -3.11 8.42 17.43
CA SER A 130 -1.71 8.08 17.15
C SER A 130 -0.97 9.24 16.47
N VAL A 131 0.07 9.75 17.13
CA VAL A 131 0.90 10.84 16.58
C VAL A 131 1.44 10.53 15.18
N PRO A 132 1.99 9.33 14.88
CA PRO A 132 2.45 9.00 13.53
C PRO A 132 1.37 9.15 12.44
N VAL A 133 0.11 8.84 12.74
CA VAL A 133 -1.01 8.99 11.79
C VAL A 133 -1.30 10.48 11.54
N VAL A 134 -1.30 11.30 12.60
CA VAL A 134 -1.46 12.76 12.50
C VAL A 134 -0.37 13.38 11.64
N GLU A 135 0.89 13.03 11.90
CA GLU A 135 2.03 13.53 11.12
C GLU A 135 1.94 13.12 9.66
N SER A 136 1.51 11.91 9.37
CA SER A 136 1.28 11.43 7.99
C SER A 136 0.18 12.21 7.29
N ALA A 137 -0.91 12.49 7.98
CA ALA A 137 -1.99 13.31 7.43
C ALA A 137 -1.51 14.74 7.11
N ILE A 138 -0.67 15.32 7.97
CA ILE A 138 -0.05 16.64 7.71
C ILE A 138 0.82 16.59 6.46
N VAL A 139 1.69 15.56 6.34
CA VAL A 139 2.56 15.38 5.17
C VAL A 139 1.74 15.21 3.90
N ALA A 140 0.72 14.35 3.93
CA ALA A 140 -0.16 14.09 2.78
C ALA A 140 -0.91 15.35 2.34
N LEU A 141 -1.51 16.10 3.27
CA LEU A 141 -2.20 17.36 2.98
C LEU A 141 -1.24 18.40 2.39
N SER A 142 -0.03 18.52 2.94
CA SER A 142 1.00 19.43 2.44
C SER A 142 1.42 19.07 1.02
N ASN A 143 1.59 17.78 0.73
CA ASN A 143 1.94 17.30 -0.60
C ASN A 143 0.82 17.57 -1.62
N ILE A 144 -0.43 17.26 -1.28
CA ILE A 144 -1.59 17.56 -2.13
C ILE A 144 -1.66 19.07 -2.42
N GLN A 145 -1.47 19.91 -1.41
CA GLN A 145 -1.46 21.36 -1.58
C GLN A 145 -0.31 21.83 -2.49
N PHE A 146 0.88 21.24 -2.32
CA PHE A 146 2.02 21.52 -3.19
C PHE A 146 1.73 21.13 -4.64
N MET A 147 1.18 19.96 -4.88
CA MET A 147 0.82 19.48 -6.22
C MET A 147 -0.20 20.38 -6.89
N GLU A 148 -1.18 20.88 -6.14
CA GLU A 148 -2.23 21.78 -6.67
C GLU A 148 -1.71 23.16 -7.05
N LYS A 149 -0.81 23.75 -6.26
CA LYS A 149 -0.46 25.16 -6.35
C LYS A 149 0.88 25.41 -7.03
N LEU A 150 1.85 24.54 -6.84
CA LEU A 150 3.25 24.86 -7.12
C LEU A 150 3.95 23.83 -8.00
N SER A 151 3.43 22.61 -8.08
CA SER A 151 4.13 21.54 -8.79
C SER A 151 4.14 21.80 -10.29
N LYS A 152 5.36 21.78 -10.85
CA LYS A 152 5.62 21.79 -12.30
C LYS A 152 6.12 20.44 -12.81
N ASN A 153 6.36 19.51 -11.90
CA ASN A 153 6.91 18.19 -12.19
C ASN A 153 6.20 17.14 -11.35
N GLU A 154 5.30 16.36 -11.97
CA GLU A 154 4.50 15.35 -11.29
C GLU A 154 5.37 14.25 -10.66
N LYS A 155 6.49 13.87 -11.31
CA LYS A 155 7.38 12.85 -10.77
C LYS A 155 8.01 13.31 -9.45
N PHE A 156 8.47 14.57 -9.39
CA PHE A 156 9.02 15.13 -8.15
C PHE A 156 7.96 15.21 -7.05
N ALA A 157 6.74 15.63 -7.40
CA ALA A 157 5.65 15.74 -6.44
C ALA A 157 5.26 14.41 -5.78
N LYS A 158 5.47 13.28 -6.48
CA LYS A 158 5.19 11.93 -5.97
C LYS A 158 6.33 11.34 -5.13
N LEU A 159 7.51 11.98 -5.07
CA LEU A 159 8.67 11.50 -4.30
C LEU A 159 8.60 11.80 -2.79
N THR A 160 7.46 12.18 -2.27
CA THR A 160 7.32 12.65 -0.88
C THR A 160 6.78 11.60 0.08
N GLY A 161 6.61 10.40 -0.36
CA GLY A 161 6.06 9.34 0.48
C GLY A 161 7.13 8.34 0.88
N GLY A 162 7.51 8.36 2.14
CA GLY A 162 8.09 7.30 2.92
C GLY A 162 9.44 6.73 2.51
#